data_ae5a8db7ec7d76be6e5ea6175e982f21
#
_entry.id   ae5a8db7ec7d76be6e5ea6175e982f21
#
_cell.length_a   1.000
_cell.length_b   1.000
_cell.length_c   1.000
_cell.angle_alpha   90.00
_cell.angle_beta   90.00
_cell.angle_gamma   90.00
#
_symmetry.space_group_name_H-M   'P 1'
#
loop_
_entity.id
_entity.type
_entity.pdbx_description
1 polymer ?
#
loop_
_entity_poly.entity_id
_entity_poly.type
_entity_poly.pdbx_seq_one_letter_code
_entity_poly.pdbx_strand_id
1 'polypeptide(L)'
;TTRTVTTHFDYHSIDHNLLKLDILGHDDPTMIRMLQDLTGLDPVKDIPLDSKEVMSLFQNTEALGVTPEDLGGCKLGALGIPEFGTDFAMQMLIDAKPKYFSDLVRISGLSHGTDVWLGNAQTLIEEGKATISTAICTRDDIMIYLIGKGVESGLAFTIMESVRKGKGLRDEWIQTMKEHDVPEWYIWSCKLIKYMFPKAHAAAYVLSLIHI
;
A
#
# COMPACT_ATOMS: atom_id res chain seq x y z
N THR A 1 -24.85 29.70 11.83
CA THR A 1 -25.28 28.84 10.69
C THR A 1 -24.45 29.19 9.47
N THR A 2 -23.51 28.30 9.12
CA THR A 2 -22.72 28.41 7.89
C THR A 2 -23.65 28.24 6.68
N ARG A 3 -23.66 29.21 5.78
CA ARG A 3 -24.32 29.07 4.47
C ARG A 3 -23.42 28.28 3.53
N THR A 4 -23.40 26.98 3.70
CA THR A 4 -22.71 26.08 2.76
C THR A 4 -23.59 25.89 1.53
N VAL A 5 -23.08 26.23 0.36
CA VAL A 5 -23.76 25.99 -0.93
C VAL A 5 -23.51 24.53 -1.31
N THR A 6 -24.60 23.77 -1.45
CA THR A 6 -24.54 22.35 -1.82
C THR A 6 -25.41 22.11 -3.06
N THR A 7 -25.18 20.94 -3.70
CA THR A 7 -26.10 20.50 -4.76
C THR A 7 -27.43 20.05 -4.15
N HIS A 8 -28.50 20.20 -4.91
CA HIS A 8 -29.83 19.72 -4.52
C HIS A 8 -29.99 18.18 -4.78
N PHE A 9 -29.21 17.67 -5.70
CA PHE A 9 -29.33 16.29 -6.15
C PHE A 9 -28.66 15.33 -5.19
N ASP A 10 -29.23 14.11 -5.07
CA ASP A 10 -28.55 12.98 -4.45
C ASP A 10 -27.30 12.61 -5.25
N TYR A 11 -26.22 12.26 -4.55
CA TYR A 11 -24.93 11.92 -5.16
C TYR A 11 -25.06 10.83 -6.24
N HIS A 12 -25.81 9.76 -5.97
CA HIS A 12 -25.98 8.65 -6.91
C HIS A 12 -26.70 9.02 -8.20
N SER A 13 -27.43 10.16 -8.19
CA SER A 13 -28.10 10.68 -9.39
C SER A 13 -27.16 11.44 -10.33
N ILE A 14 -26.00 11.87 -9.82
CA ILE A 14 -25.07 12.74 -10.56
C ILE A 14 -23.64 12.18 -10.66
N ASP A 15 -23.35 11.05 -10.05
CA ASP A 15 -22.01 10.45 -10.01
C ASP A 15 -21.46 10.05 -11.40
N HIS A 16 -22.36 9.84 -12.38
CA HIS A 16 -21.99 9.58 -13.77
C HIS A 16 -21.68 10.83 -14.59
N ASN A 17 -22.11 12.00 -14.12
CA ASN A 17 -22.05 13.27 -14.84
C ASN A 17 -21.04 14.26 -14.25
N LEU A 18 -20.64 14.08 -13.00
CA LEU A 18 -19.75 14.98 -12.28
C LEU A 18 -18.54 14.24 -11.73
N LEU A 19 -17.38 14.89 -11.83
CA LEU A 19 -16.18 14.41 -11.17
C LEU A 19 -16.24 14.83 -9.69
N LYS A 20 -16.25 13.82 -8.81
CA LYS A 20 -16.06 14.02 -7.38
C LYS A 20 -14.57 14.01 -7.07
N LEU A 21 -14.05 15.09 -6.52
CA LEU A 21 -12.71 15.20 -6.01
C LEU A 21 -12.73 15.09 -4.49
N ASP A 22 -12.06 14.10 -3.95
CA ASP A 22 -11.85 13.96 -2.51
C ASP A 22 -10.58 14.74 -2.15
N ILE A 23 -10.73 15.82 -1.41
CA ILE A 23 -9.62 16.67 -0.97
C ILE A 23 -9.31 16.31 0.48
N LEU A 24 -8.23 15.57 0.66
CA LEU A 24 -7.73 15.16 1.97
C LEU A 24 -6.51 16.01 2.33
N GLY A 25 -6.51 16.58 3.52
CA GLY A 25 -5.34 17.27 4.06
C GLY A 25 -4.29 16.25 4.54
N HIS A 26 -3.02 16.51 4.20
CA HIS A 26 -1.87 15.73 4.66
C HIS A 26 -0.80 16.67 5.21
N ASP A 27 -0.11 16.25 6.24
CA ASP A 27 0.98 17.04 6.85
C ASP A 27 2.30 16.90 6.09
N ASP A 28 2.49 15.80 5.33
CA ASP A 28 3.71 15.49 4.61
C ASP A 28 4.23 16.63 3.72
N PRO A 29 3.39 17.29 2.86
CA PRO A 29 3.87 18.39 2.04
C PRO A 29 4.40 19.58 2.85
N THR A 30 3.80 19.87 4.01
CA THR A 30 4.24 20.92 4.92
C THR A 30 5.58 20.55 5.56
N MET A 31 5.75 19.30 5.98
CA MET A 31 7.02 18.81 6.55
C MET A 31 8.12 18.84 5.51
N ILE A 32 7.88 18.36 4.29
CA ILE A 32 8.85 18.41 3.19
C ILE A 32 9.27 19.85 2.90
N ARG A 33 8.32 20.77 2.84
CA ARG A 33 8.62 22.20 2.62
C ARG A 33 9.46 22.79 3.73
N MET A 34 9.14 22.48 4.99
CA MET A 34 9.92 22.94 6.13
C MET A 34 11.36 22.41 6.07
N LEU A 35 11.54 21.13 5.78
CA LEU A 35 12.86 20.51 5.64
C LEU A 35 13.64 21.13 4.47
N GLN A 36 13.00 21.39 3.35
CA GLN A 36 13.60 22.10 2.21
C GLN A 36 14.10 23.49 2.63
N ASP A 37 13.29 24.25 3.35
CA ASP A 37 13.66 25.60 3.81
C ASP A 37 14.80 25.57 4.83
N LEU A 38 14.90 24.55 5.67
CA LEU A 38 15.95 24.38 6.67
C LEU A 38 17.28 23.86 6.08
N THR A 39 17.21 22.96 5.13
CA THR A 39 18.41 22.29 4.57
C THR A 39 18.92 22.92 3.27
N GLY A 40 18.06 23.61 2.54
CA GLY A 40 18.33 24.11 1.19
C GLY A 40 18.31 23.02 0.10
N LEU A 41 17.99 21.77 0.45
CA LEU A 41 17.90 20.65 -0.50
C LEU A 41 16.54 20.65 -1.20
N ASP A 42 16.54 20.36 -2.51
CA ASP A 42 15.32 20.09 -3.26
C ASP A 42 15.01 18.60 -3.16
N PRO A 43 13.94 18.18 -2.46
CA PRO A 43 13.67 16.77 -2.21
C PRO A 43 13.54 15.95 -3.50
N VAL A 44 13.00 16.55 -4.57
CA VAL A 44 12.79 15.84 -5.84
C VAL A 44 14.08 15.68 -6.66
N LYS A 45 15.00 16.64 -6.54
CA LYS A 45 16.23 16.65 -7.34
C LYS A 45 17.44 16.07 -6.62
N ASP A 46 17.52 16.33 -5.31
CA ASP A 46 18.74 16.11 -4.55
C ASP A 46 18.68 14.79 -3.75
N ILE A 47 17.47 14.22 -3.52
CA ILE A 47 17.31 12.99 -2.75
C ILE A 47 16.99 11.81 -3.68
N PRO A 48 17.91 10.83 -3.80
CA PRO A 48 17.67 9.66 -4.63
C PRO A 48 16.71 8.69 -3.97
N LEU A 49 15.77 8.13 -4.76
CA LEU A 49 14.76 7.13 -4.27
C LEU A 49 15.37 5.78 -3.89
N ASP A 50 16.61 5.52 -4.26
CA ASP A 50 17.34 4.28 -4.00
C ASP A 50 18.45 4.41 -2.95
N SER A 51 18.41 5.48 -2.13
CA SER A 51 19.34 5.66 -1.04
C SER A 51 19.29 4.48 -0.07
N LYS A 52 20.43 3.80 0.08
CA LYS A 52 20.57 2.67 1.00
C LYS A 52 20.44 3.10 2.46
N GLU A 53 20.89 4.30 2.78
CA GLU A 53 20.78 4.87 4.12
C GLU A 53 19.32 5.09 4.50
N VAL A 54 18.56 5.75 3.61
CA VAL A 54 17.11 5.95 3.83
C VAL A 54 16.39 4.61 3.93
N MET A 55 16.67 3.67 3.03
CA MET A 55 16.05 2.34 3.07
C MET A 55 16.39 1.57 4.34
N SER A 56 17.57 1.77 4.95
CA SER A 56 17.95 1.10 6.19
C SER A 56 17.10 1.52 7.40
N LEU A 57 16.49 2.71 7.38
CA LEU A 57 15.58 3.18 8.44
C LEU A 57 14.37 2.27 8.63
N PHE A 58 13.96 1.58 7.56
CA PHE A 58 12.87 0.60 7.58
C PHE A 58 13.31 -0.79 8.03
N GLN A 59 14.60 -0.98 8.36
CA GLN A 59 15.19 -2.25 8.78
C GLN A 59 15.89 -2.17 10.14
N ASN A 60 16.51 -1.03 10.46
CA ASN A 60 17.30 -0.81 11.68
C ASN A 60 17.40 0.69 12.02
N THR A 61 18.21 1.03 13.03
CA THR A 61 18.43 2.41 13.52
C THR A 61 19.82 2.95 13.18
N GLU A 62 20.66 2.19 12.48
CA GLU A 62 22.09 2.51 12.30
C GLU A 62 22.32 3.83 11.56
N ALA A 63 21.50 4.12 10.54
CA ALA A 63 21.63 5.39 9.79
C ALA A 63 21.34 6.64 10.65
N LEU A 64 20.62 6.49 11.75
CA LEU A 64 20.37 7.58 12.72
C LEU A 64 21.50 7.73 13.74
N GLY A 65 22.45 6.79 13.79
CA GLY A 65 23.51 6.77 14.78
C GLY A 65 23.05 6.55 16.22
N VAL A 66 21.87 5.95 16.40
CA VAL A 66 21.26 5.66 17.71
C VAL A 66 20.99 4.17 17.86
N THR A 67 20.93 3.71 19.12
CA THR A 67 20.59 2.32 19.44
C THR A 67 19.09 2.15 19.65
N PRO A 68 18.55 0.94 19.58
CA PRO A 68 17.15 0.69 19.96
C PRO A 68 16.81 1.13 21.37
N GLU A 69 17.76 1.05 22.30
CA GLU A 69 17.61 1.48 23.70
C GLU A 69 17.39 2.99 23.79
N ASP A 70 18.08 3.79 22.96
CA ASP A 70 17.90 5.24 22.89
C ASP A 70 16.50 5.63 22.40
N LEU A 71 15.86 4.73 21.64
CA LEU A 71 14.51 4.88 21.11
C LEU A 71 13.45 4.09 21.91
N GLY A 72 13.70 3.83 23.19
CA GLY A 72 12.76 3.12 24.05
C GLY A 72 12.50 1.67 23.65
N GLY A 73 13.46 1.03 22.99
CA GLY A 73 13.37 -0.35 22.49
C GLY A 73 12.88 -0.49 21.06
N CYS A 74 12.61 0.62 20.36
CA CYS A 74 12.22 0.60 18.95
C CYS A 74 13.41 0.15 18.07
N LYS A 75 13.21 -0.89 17.28
CA LYS A 75 14.25 -1.50 16.44
C LYS A 75 14.42 -0.83 15.07
N LEU A 76 13.53 0.07 14.70
CA LEU A 76 13.47 0.69 13.38
C LEU A 76 13.62 2.21 13.48
N GLY A 77 14.30 2.80 12.49
CA GLY A 77 14.38 4.24 12.31
C GLY A 77 13.07 4.87 11.77
N ALA A 78 12.09 4.05 11.44
CA ALA A 78 10.81 4.48 10.86
C ALA A 78 9.80 5.05 11.88
N LEU A 79 10.12 5.09 13.18
CA LEU A 79 9.21 5.52 14.25
C LEU A 79 8.57 6.89 14.00
N GLY A 80 9.35 7.85 13.48
CA GLY A 80 8.87 9.21 13.20
C GLY A 80 8.26 9.38 11.81
N ILE A 81 8.26 8.34 10.97
CA ILE A 81 7.78 8.42 9.59
C ILE A 81 6.26 8.21 9.58
N PRO A 82 5.47 9.14 9.02
CA PRO A 82 4.02 8.98 8.90
C PRO A 82 3.65 7.63 8.28
N GLU A 83 2.54 7.03 8.74
CA GLU A 83 2.02 5.72 8.34
C GLU A 83 2.89 4.50 8.71
N PHE A 84 4.24 4.63 8.68
CA PHE A 84 5.16 3.53 9.01
C PHE A 84 5.57 3.49 10.49
N GLY A 85 5.32 4.56 11.24
CA GLY A 85 5.66 4.67 12.67
C GLY A 85 4.64 4.07 13.63
N THR A 86 3.56 3.45 13.16
CA THR A 86 2.61 2.73 14.02
C THR A 86 3.15 1.35 14.38
N ASP A 87 2.79 0.82 15.56
CA ASP A 87 3.22 -0.53 16.00
C ASP A 87 2.90 -1.61 14.97
N PHE A 88 1.71 -1.54 14.37
CA PHE A 88 1.28 -2.48 13.33
C PHE A 88 2.16 -2.41 12.08
N ALA A 89 2.44 -1.21 11.57
CA ALA A 89 3.27 -1.03 10.40
C ALA A 89 4.74 -1.39 10.68
N MET A 90 5.27 -1.03 11.83
CA MET A 90 6.63 -1.40 12.24
C MET A 90 6.79 -2.92 12.37
N GLN A 91 5.80 -3.62 12.95
CA GLN A 91 5.83 -5.08 12.99
C GLN A 91 5.83 -5.69 11.58
N MET A 92 5.03 -5.15 10.67
CA MET A 92 5.00 -5.57 9.27
C MET A 92 6.34 -5.35 8.56
N LEU A 93 7.02 -4.23 8.84
CA LEU A 93 8.38 -3.97 8.34
C LEU A 93 9.39 -5.01 8.83
N ILE A 94 9.31 -5.40 10.11
CA ILE A 94 10.16 -6.43 10.72
C ILE A 94 9.93 -7.78 10.05
N ASP A 95 8.68 -8.15 9.80
CA ASP A 95 8.31 -9.43 9.21
C ASP A 95 8.66 -9.48 7.71
N ALA A 96 8.34 -8.43 6.97
CA ALA A 96 8.52 -8.36 5.51
C ALA A 96 9.94 -8.03 5.06
N LYS A 97 10.76 -7.37 5.89
CA LYS A 97 12.15 -6.98 5.63
C LYS A 97 12.36 -6.31 4.27
N PRO A 98 11.76 -5.12 4.04
CA PRO A 98 11.81 -4.45 2.75
C PRO A 98 13.25 -4.10 2.36
N LYS A 99 13.57 -4.27 1.07
CA LYS A 99 14.89 -3.95 0.52
C LYS A 99 14.84 -2.82 -0.52
N TYR A 100 13.69 -2.63 -1.14
CA TYR A 100 13.50 -1.72 -2.24
C TYR A 100 12.32 -0.79 -1.99
N PHE A 101 12.33 0.36 -2.66
CA PHE A 101 11.21 1.30 -2.68
C PHE A 101 9.86 0.60 -3.01
N SER A 102 9.89 -0.32 -3.98
CA SER A 102 8.71 -1.10 -4.36
C SER A 102 8.13 -1.94 -3.23
N ASP A 103 8.98 -2.41 -2.31
CA ASP A 103 8.53 -3.17 -1.14
C ASP A 103 7.77 -2.27 -0.15
N LEU A 104 8.24 -1.04 0.04
CA LEU A 104 7.54 -0.05 0.88
C LEU A 104 6.16 0.31 0.31
N VAL A 105 6.04 0.46 -1.01
CA VAL A 105 4.74 0.67 -1.67
C VAL A 105 3.79 -0.49 -1.39
N ARG A 106 4.30 -1.72 -1.42
CA ARG A 106 3.52 -2.93 -1.12
C ARG A 106 3.10 -2.98 0.34
N ILE A 107 4.01 -2.67 1.26
CA ILE A 107 3.75 -2.62 2.70
C ILE A 107 2.71 -1.53 3.02
N SER A 108 2.81 -0.36 2.42
CA SER A 108 1.78 0.68 2.53
C SER A 108 0.41 0.18 2.07
N GLY A 109 0.35 -0.52 0.93
CA GLY A 109 -0.88 -1.16 0.45
C GLY A 109 -1.46 -2.18 1.43
N LEU A 110 -0.61 -3.03 2.00
CA LEU A 110 -0.99 -4.05 2.99
C LEU A 110 -1.50 -3.43 4.30
N SER A 111 -0.89 -2.34 4.75
CA SER A 111 -1.24 -1.69 6.03
C SER A 111 -2.59 -1.01 6.01
N HIS A 112 -3.07 -0.59 4.84
CA HIS A 112 -4.34 0.12 4.65
C HIS A 112 -5.50 -0.79 4.22
N GLY A 113 -5.24 -2.05 3.92
CA GLY A 113 -6.27 -3.03 3.57
C GLY A 113 -6.90 -3.68 4.80
N THR A 114 -8.02 -4.37 4.58
CA THR A 114 -8.67 -5.20 5.59
C THR A 114 -8.57 -6.66 5.18
N ASP A 115 -8.07 -7.51 6.07
CA ASP A 115 -7.83 -8.95 5.85
C ASP A 115 -6.87 -9.21 4.65
N VAL A 116 -5.90 -8.33 4.46
CA VAL A 116 -4.88 -8.44 3.42
C VAL A 116 -3.55 -8.94 4.00
N TRP A 117 -3.16 -8.48 5.19
CA TRP A 117 -1.91 -8.85 5.84
C TRP A 117 -2.07 -9.98 6.84
N LEU A 118 -2.70 -9.72 8.00
CA LEU A 118 -2.86 -10.71 9.07
C LEU A 118 -3.71 -11.91 8.60
N GLY A 119 -3.16 -13.11 8.78
CA GLY A 119 -3.83 -14.34 8.37
C GLY A 119 -3.97 -14.50 6.85
N ASN A 120 -3.33 -13.67 6.04
CA ASN A 120 -3.36 -13.71 4.58
C ASN A 120 -1.92 -13.62 4.03
N ALA A 121 -1.46 -12.46 3.55
CA ALA A 121 -0.12 -12.32 2.98
C ALA A 121 0.98 -12.70 3.98
N GLN A 122 0.84 -12.36 5.26
CA GLN A 122 1.77 -12.77 6.31
C GLN A 122 1.93 -14.28 6.35
N THR A 123 0.82 -15.02 6.46
CA THR A 123 0.84 -16.48 6.49
C THR A 123 1.49 -17.08 5.24
N LEU A 124 1.17 -16.54 4.05
CA LEU A 124 1.75 -17.03 2.79
C LEU A 124 3.26 -16.80 2.72
N ILE A 125 3.75 -15.70 3.28
CA ILE A 125 5.19 -15.39 3.34
C ILE A 125 5.88 -16.29 4.36
N GLU A 126 5.31 -16.49 5.54
CA GLU A 126 5.83 -17.38 6.58
C GLU A 126 5.91 -18.83 6.10
N GLU A 127 4.92 -19.29 5.35
CA GLU A 127 4.89 -20.64 4.76
C GLU A 127 5.74 -20.76 3.49
N GLY A 128 6.37 -19.69 3.01
CA GLY A 128 7.20 -19.69 1.80
C GLY A 128 6.42 -19.86 0.49
N LYS A 129 5.08 -19.68 0.52
CA LYS A 129 4.22 -19.75 -0.67
C LYS A 129 4.24 -18.48 -1.50
N ALA A 130 4.52 -17.35 -0.86
CA ALA A 130 4.66 -16.05 -1.50
C ALA A 130 5.83 -15.27 -0.90
N THR A 131 6.21 -14.20 -1.58
CA THR A 131 7.13 -13.17 -1.08
C THR A 131 6.42 -11.83 -1.07
N ILE A 132 7.03 -10.79 -0.49
CA ILE A 132 6.48 -9.44 -0.56
C ILE A 132 6.25 -8.99 -2.02
N SER A 133 7.06 -9.51 -2.96
CA SER A 133 6.95 -9.19 -4.39
C SER A 133 5.82 -9.92 -5.11
N THR A 134 5.35 -11.04 -4.59
CA THR A 134 4.35 -11.89 -5.24
C THR A 134 3.01 -11.93 -4.52
N ALA A 135 2.98 -11.55 -3.23
CA ALA A 135 1.75 -11.44 -2.46
C ALA A 135 0.82 -10.35 -3.01
N ILE A 136 -0.47 -10.50 -2.76
CA ILE A 136 -1.47 -9.49 -3.11
C ILE A 136 -1.37 -8.35 -2.09
N CYS A 137 -0.93 -7.17 -2.51
CA CYS A 137 -0.72 -6.01 -1.65
C CYS A 137 -1.70 -4.87 -1.94
N THR A 138 -2.03 -4.66 -3.21
CA THR A 138 -2.95 -3.63 -3.70
C THR A 138 -3.96 -4.23 -4.66
N ARG A 139 -5.09 -3.53 -4.89
CA ARG A 139 -6.11 -3.98 -5.85
C ARG A 139 -5.54 -4.15 -7.26
N ASP A 140 -4.62 -3.26 -7.65
CA ASP A 140 -4.00 -3.26 -8.97
C ASP A 140 -3.17 -4.54 -9.21
N ASP A 141 -2.60 -5.12 -8.15
CA ASP A 141 -1.83 -6.36 -8.26
C ASP A 141 -2.70 -7.51 -8.77
N ILE A 142 -3.97 -7.59 -8.34
CA ILE A 142 -4.90 -8.62 -8.80
C ILE A 142 -5.16 -8.49 -10.29
N MET A 143 -5.50 -7.29 -10.75
CA MET A 143 -5.81 -7.05 -12.17
C MET A 143 -4.61 -7.36 -13.05
N ILE A 144 -3.44 -6.83 -12.71
CA ILE A 144 -2.21 -7.01 -13.51
C ILE A 144 -1.79 -8.49 -13.52
N TYR A 145 -1.89 -9.17 -12.39
CA TYR A 145 -1.54 -10.59 -12.29
C TYR A 145 -2.44 -11.45 -13.18
N LEU A 146 -3.76 -11.24 -13.12
CA LEU A 146 -4.72 -11.99 -13.93
C LEU A 146 -4.54 -11.73 -15.43
N ILE A 147 -4.31 -10.47 -15.83
CA ILE A 147 -4.00 -10.13 -17.23
C ILE A 147 -2.69 -10.83 -17.66
N GLY A 148 -1.66 -10.83 -16.82
CA GLY A 148 -0.40 -11.52 -17.08
C GLY A 148 -0.55 -13.04 -17.22
N LYS A 149 -1.59 -13.62 -16.59
CA LYS A 149 -1.99 -15.03 -16.75
C LYS A 149 -2.86 -15.29 -17.98
N GLY A 150 -3.19 -14.26 -18.75
CA GLY A 150 -3.99 -14.38 -19.97
C GLY A 150 -5.51 -14.25 -19.77
N VAL A 151 -5.95 -13.89 -18.55
CA VAL A 151 -7.37 -13.58 -18.31
C VAL A 151 -7.73 -12.30 -19.05
N GLU A 152 -8.92 -12.27 -19.68
CA GLU A 152 -9.42 -11.11 -20.39
C GLU A 152 -9.48 -9.87 -19.47
N SER A 153 -9.07 -8.71 -19.97
CA SER A 153 -8.83 -7.51 -19.16
C SER A 153 -10.09 -6.98 -18.44
N GLY A 154 -11.25 -7.03 -19.10
CA GLY A 154 -12.53 -6.63 -18.47
C GLY A 154 -12.95 -7.58 -17.37
N LEU A 155 -12.72 -8.89 -17.54
CA LEU A 155 -12.98 -9.87 -16.49
C LEU A 155 -11.97 -9.70 -15.33
N ALA A 156 -10.70 -9.50 -15.61
CA ALA A 156 -9.69 -9.25 -14.61
C ALA A 156 -10.02 -8.01 -13.76
N PHE A 157 -10.49 -6.93 -14.39
CA PHE A 157 -10.99 -5.74 -13.71
C PHE A 157 -12.22 -6.06 -12.84
N THR A 158 -13.17 -6.81 -13.35
CA THR A 158 -14.40 -7.20 -12.62
C THR A 158 -14.08 -8.03 -11.39
N ILE A 159 -13.17 -8.99 -11.52
CA ILE A 159 -12.69 -9.81 -10.39
C ILE A 159 -12.01 -8.91 -9.35
N MET A 160 -11.08 -8.06 -9.76
CA MET A 160 -10.41 -7.11 -8.89
C MET A 160 -11.40 -6.24 -8.12
N GLU A 161 -12.38 -5.65 -8.82
CA GLU A 161 -13.41 -4.81 -8.19
C GLU A 161 -14.27 -5.55 -7.17
N SER A 162 -14.57 -6.83 -7.42
CA SER A 162 -15.30 -7.66 -6.48
C SER A 162 -14.47 -7.96 -5.22
N VAL A 163 -13.22 -8.36 -5.40
CA VAL A 163 -12.31 -8.67 -4.30
C VAL A 163 -12.03 -7.44 -3.44
N ARG A 164 -11.68 -6.29 -4.04
CA ARG A 164 -11.38 -5.08 -3.27
C ARG A 164 -12.54 -4.57 -2.42
N LYS A 165 -13.78 -4.87 -2.82
CA LYS A 165 -15.01 -4.51 -2.09
C LYS A 165 -15.45 -5.59 -1.09
N GLY A 166 -14.67 -6.64 -0.92
CA GLY A 166 -14.97 -7.74 -0.01
C GLY A 166 -16.14 -8.62 -0.43
N LYS A 167 -16.54 -8.57 -1.72
CA LYS A 167 -17.63 -9.39 -2.26
C LYS A 167 -17.19 -10.81 -2.63
N GLY A 168 -15.88 -11.08 -2.57
CA GLY A 168 -15.28 -12.38 -2.86
C GLY A 168 -15.26 -12.74 -4.34
N LEU A 169 -15.18 -14.04 -4.61
CA LEU A 169 -15.07 -14.63 -5.94
C LEU A 169 -16.31 -15.48 -6.26
N ARG A 170 -16.79 -15.40 -7.50
CA ARG A 170 -17.82 -16.31 -8.01
C ARG A 170 -17.17 -17.61 -8.49
N ASP A 171 -17.92 -18.71 -8.48
CA ASP A 171 -17.39 -20.03 -8.89
C ASP A 171 -16.91 -20.04 -10.35
N GLU A 172 -17.62 -19.36 -11.24
CA GLU A 172 -17.23 -19.20 -12.64
C GLU A 172 -15.86 -18.50 -12.80
N TRP A 173 -15.57 -17.49 -11.97
CA TRP A 173 -14.29 -16.80 -11.98
C TRP A 173 -13.15 -17.65 -11.43
N ILE A 174 -13.44 -18.43 -10.36
CA ILE A 174 -12.48 -19.39 -9.81
C ILE A 174 -12.10 -20.42 -10.87
N GLN A 175 -13.08 -20.92 -11.63
CA GLN A 175 -12.84 -21.87 -12.72
C GLN A 175 -11.93 -21.23 -13.80
N THR A 176 -12.25 -20.02 -14.23
CA THR A 176 -11.40 -19.28 -15.20
C THR A 176 -9.99 -19.06 -14.66
N MET A 177 -9.85 -18.67 -13.40
CA MET A 177 -8.53 -18.48 -12.78
C MET A 177 -7.72 -19.79 -12.80
N LYS A 178 -8.33 -20.94 -12.51
CA LYS A 178 -7.68 -22.25 -12.55
C LYS A 178 -7.27 -22.65 -13.98
N GLU A 179 -8.11 -22.38 -14.97
CA GLU A 179 -7.82 -22.63 -16.40
C GLU A 179 -6.64 -21.80 -16.92
N HIS A 180 -6.34 -20.66 -16.25
CA HIS A 180 -5.20 -19.81 -16.55
C HIS A 180 -4.02 -20.01 -15.58
N ASP A 181 -3.91 -21.17 -14.94
CA ASP A 181 -2.81 -21.53 -14.05
C ASP A 181 -2.61 -20.52 -12.87
N VAL A 182 -3.68 -19.95 -12.35
CA VAL A 182 -3.62 -19.17 -11.11
C VAL A 182 -3.53 -20.15 -9.94
N PRO A 183 -2.48 -20.05 -9.08
CA PRO A 183 -2.28 -21.01 -8.01
C PRO A 183 -3.36 -20.91 -6.94
N GLU A 184 -3.66 -22.03 -6.30
CA GLU A 184 -4.69 -22.14 -5.26
C GLU A 184 -4.46 -21.15 -4.09
N TRP A 185 -3.21 -20.90 -3.69
CA TRP A 185 -2.91 -19.95 -2.64
C TRP A 185 -3.32 -18.50 -3.00
N TYR A 186 -3.23 -18.14 -4.31
CA TYR A 186 -3.64 -16.83 -4.80
C TYR A 186 -5.17 -16.67 -4.74
N ILE A 187 -5.90 -17.68 -5.17
CA ILE A 187 -7.36 -17.75 -5.09
C ILE A 187 -7.82 -17.70 -3.63
N TRP A 188 -7.14 -18.44 -2.76
CA TRP A 188 -7.38 -18.44 -1.31
C TRP A 188 -7.19 -17.03 -0.73
N SER A 189 -6.09 -16.36 -1.06
CA SER A 189 -5.82 -14.99 -0.62
C SER A 189 -6.92 -14.01 -1.05
N CYS A 190 -7.35 -14.07 -2.31
CA CYS A 190 -8.45 -13.25 -2.83
C CYS A 190 -9.76 -13.44 -2.05
N LYS A 191 -10.06 -14.66 -1.58
CA LYS A 191 -11.29 -14.95 -0.83
C LYS A 191 -11.33 -14.33 0.55
N LEU A 192 -10.18 -14.10 1.18
CA LEU A 192 -10.08 -13.53 2.52
C LEU A 192 -10.24 -12.00 2.52
N ILE A 193 -9.84 -11.33 1.45
CA ILE A 193 -9.77 -9.88 1.36
C ILE A 193 -11.14 -9.24 1.53
N LYS A 194 -11.24 -8.24 2.41
CA LYS A 194 -12.45 -7.44 2.63
C LYS A 194 -12.36 -6.04 2.05
N TYR A 195 -11.18 -5.47 2.07
CA TYR A 195 -10.92 -4.16 1.47
C TYR A 195 -9.48 -4.04 1.01
N MET A 196 -9.27 -3.47 -0.18
CA MET A 196 -7.93 -3.23 -0.73
C MET A 196 -7.74 -1.80 -1.15
N PHE A 197 -6.49 -1.36 -0.95
CA PHE A 197 -6.03 -0.04 -1.25
C PHE A 197 -5.49 0.08 -2.69
N PRO A 198 -5.63 1.25 -3.35
CA PRO A 198 -5.08 1.45 -4.68
C PRO A 198 -3.56 1.66 -4.65
N LYS A 199 -2.85 1.06 -5.60
CA LYS A 199 -1.39 1.15 -5.70
C LYS A 199 -0.89 2.58 -5.94
N ALA A 200 -1.62 3.35 -6.73
CA ALA A 200 -1.26 4.74 -7.02
C ALA A 200 -1.19 5.60 -5.76
N HIS A 201 -2.14 5.44 -4.85
CA HIS A 201 -2.11 6.15 -3.56
C HIS A 201 -0.95 5.69 -2.69
N ALA A 202 -0.74 4.37 -2.55
CA ALA A 202 0.40 3.83 -1.81
C ALA A 202 1.74 4.33 -2.37
N ALA A 203 1.89 4.39 -3.69
CA ALA A 203 3.09 4.90 -4.34
C ALA A 203 3.31 6.40 -4.07
N ALA A 204 2.25 7.21 -4.16
CA ALA A 204 2.32 8.64 -3.89
C ALA A 204 2.74 8.92 -2.44
N TYR A 205 2.18 8.19 -1.49
CA TYR A 205 2.54 8.29 -0.07
C TYR A 205 4.01 7.91 0.17
N VAL A 206 4.43 6.73 -0.25
CA VAL A 206 5.80 6.27 -0.05
C VAL A 206 6.80 7.21 -0.73
N LEU A 207 6.43 7.80 -1.89
CA LEU A 207 7.26 8.78 -2.55
C LEU A 207 7.44 10.05 -1.70
N SER A 208 6.38 10.53 -1.04
CA SER A 208 6.49 11.67 -0.13
C SER A 208 7.33 11.34 1.11
N LEU A 209 7.18 10.14 1.67
CA LEU A 209 7.88 9.72 2.89
C LEU A 209 9.40 9.54 2.71
N ILE A 210 9.85 9.12 1.54
CA ILE A 210 11.29 9.01 1.25
C ILE A 210 11.98 10.38 1.22
N HIS A 211 11.22 11.45 0.97
CA HIS A 211 11.72 12.82 0.93
C HIS A 211 11.68 13.52 2.29
N ILE A 212 11.12 12.90 3.32
CA ILE A 212 11.16 13.40 4.70
C ILE A 212 12.43 12.92 5.39
#